data_a06c200f720db3fa200d0ba52ed469e6
#
_entry.id   a06c200f720db3fa200d0ba52ed469e6
#
_cell.length_a   1.000
_cell.length_b   1.000
_cell.length_c   1.000
_cell.angle_alpha   90.00
_cell.angle_beta   90.00
_cell.angle_gamma   90.00
#
_symmetry.space_group_name_H-M   'P 1'
#
loop_
_entity.id
_entity.type
_entity.pdbx_description
1 polymer ?
#
loop_
_entity_poly.entity_id
_entity_poly.type
_entity_poly.pdbx_seq_one_letter_code
_entity_poly.pdbx_strand_id
1 'polypeptide(L)'
;LQYLLLFLLAVTLTAQHAPRSKPVTQAEVDRITREAILIDTHDDVTSRTVDGYDIAKPNTRGQTDLPRMKGFLGAEFFAVYVDASYVKDNHSANRALQMIDTVRTDIVAAHPNDFVLATTADDIIHAHEQHKIAALMGIEGGHAIEDSLRLLRDYYALGVRYMTLTHFNTNNWADAQGDATDPKVLHHGGLTPFGKDVVREMNRLGMMVDISHTADAT
;
A
#
# COMPACT_ATOMS: atom_id res chain seq x y z
N LEU A 1 -75.84 8.19 -25.77
CA LEU A 1 -74.68 9.14 -25.82
C LEU A 1 -74.15 9.31 -24.43
N GLN A 2 -73.16 8.47 -24.06
CA GLN A 2 -72.52 8.48 -22.74
C GLN A 2 -71.19 9.24 -22.81
N TYR A 3 -71.06 10.31 -22.04
CA TYR A 3 -69.81 11.04 -21.86
C TYR A 3 -69.00 10.38 -20.71
N LEU A 4 -67.86 9.82 -21.09
CA LEU A 4 -66.89 9.29 -20.14
C LEU A 4 -65.96 10.44 -19.68
N LEU A 5 -66.09 10.88 -18.44
CA LEU A 5 -65.18 11.84 -17.82
C LEU A 5 -63.92 11.09 -17.33
N LEU A 6 -62.78 11.32 -17.98
CA LEU A 6 -61.47 10.90 -17.47
C LEU A 6 -60.97 11.92 -16.45
N PHE A 7 -60.90 11.52 -15.18
CA PHE A 7 -60.17 12.27 -14.16
C PHE A 7 -58.67 11.93 -14.25
N LEU A 8 -57.86 12.85 -14.73
CA LEU A 8 -56.39 12.77 -14.62
C LEU A 8 -56.00 13.15 -13.19
N LEU A 9 -55.60 12.18 -12.38
CA LEU A 9 -54.97 12.42 -11.08
C LEU A 9 -53.50 12.78 -11.32
N ALA A 10 -53.15 14.06 -11.29
CA ALA A 10 -51.77 14.51 -11.30
C ALA A 10 -51.14 14.29 -9.90
N VAL A 11 -50.39 13.21 -9.76
CA VAL A 11 -49.56 13.00 -8.58
C VAL A 11 -48.32 13.88 -8.71
N THR A 12 -48.31 15.02 -8.03
CA THR A 12 -47.11 15.83 -7.87
C THR A 12 -46.15 15.11 -6.91
N LEU A 13 -45.15 14.42 -7.47
CA LEU A 13 -44.00 13.98 -6.70
C LEU A 13 -43.22 15.21 -6.21
N THR A 14 -43.46 15.63 -4.99
CA THR A 14 -42.52 16.53 -4.32
C THR A 14 -41.25 15.74 -4.00
N ALA A 15 -40.22 15.91 -4.81
CA ALA A 15 -38.88 15.43 -4.46
C ALA A 15 -38.48 16.11 -3.14
N GLN A 16 -38.59 15.37 -2.04
CA GLN A 16 -38.02 15.81 -0.76
C GLN A 16 -36.52 15.90 -0.98
N HIS A 17 -36.00 17.12 -1.12
CA HIS A 17 -34.57 17.38 -1.07
C HIS A 17 -34.10 16.91 0.31
N ALA A 18 -33.24 15.89 0.34
CA ALA A 18 -32.53 15.53 1.56
C ALA A 18 -31.91 16.82 2.12
N PRO A 19 -31.97 17.03 3.43
CA PRO A 19 -31.40 18.23 4.04
C PRO A 19 -29.94 18.33 3.60
N ARG A 20 -29.57 19.46 3.00
CA ARG A 20 -28.18 19.72 2.61
C ARG A 20 -27.34 19.57 3.89
N SER A 21 -26.38 18.63 3.87
CA SER A 21 -25.40 18.50 4.93
C SER A 21 -24.79 19.88 5.20
N LYS A 22 -24.60 20.22 6.47
CA LYS A 22 -23.90 21.47 6.83
C LYS A 22 -22.54 21.48 6.12
N PRO A 23 -22.07 22.61 5.60
CA PRO A 23 -20.73 22.70 5.03
C PRO A 23 -19.71 22.27 6.09
N VAL A 24 -18.82 21.37 5.71
CA VAL A 24 -17.69 20.95 6.56
C VAL A 24 -16.75 22.14 6.75
N THR A 25 -16.42 22.45 7.99
CA THR A 25 -15.49 23.53 8.32
C THR A 25 -14.04 23.02 8.36
N GLN A 26 -13.08 23.91 8.12
CA GLN A 26 -11.66 23.55 8.24
C GLN A 26 -11.32 23.04 9.65
N ALA A 27 -11.91 23.65 10.68
CA ALA A 27 -11.72 23.22 12.08
C ALA A 27 -12.20 21.78 12.34
N GLU A 28 -13.29 21.35 11.68
CA GLU A 28 -13.75 19.95 11.76
C GLU A 28 -12.79 19.00 11.03
N VAL A 29 -12.30 19.41 9.86
CA VAL A 29 -11.27 18.62 9.14
C VAL A 29 -10.03 18.45 10.02
N ASP A 30 -9.49 19.54 10.56
CA ASP A 30 -8.28 19.52 11.39
C ASP A 30 -8.47 18.68 12.65
N ARG A 31 -9.66 18.75 13.28
CA ARG A 31 -9.97 17.92 14.44
C ARG A 31 -10.00 16.44 14.08
N ILE A 32 -10.73 16.07 13.03
CA ILE A 32 -10.84 14.67 12.58
C ILE A 32 -9.46 14.12 12.22
N THR A 33 -8.66 14.88 11.49
CA THR A 33 -7.31 14.48 11.09
C THR A 33 -6.40 14.23 12.29
N ARG A 34 -6.51 15.04 13.35
CA ARG A 34 -5.70 14.84 14.57
C ARG A 34 -6.18 13.69 15.44
N GLU A 35 -7.49 13.43 15.47
CA GLU A 35 -8.08 12.37 16.29
C GLU A 35 -8.08 10.99 15.60
N ALA A 36 -8.07 10.98 14.27
CA ALA A 36 -8.02 9.74 13.48
C ALA A 36 -6.57 9.26 13.32
N ILE A 37 -6.39 7.94 13.28
CA ILE A 37 -5.14 7.33 12.82
C ILE A 37 -5.23 7.22 11.30
N LEU A 38 -4.76 8.25 10.58
CA LEU A 38 -4.70 8.22 9.13
C LEU A 38 -3.53 7.37 8.70
N ILE A 39 -3.79 6.35 7.90
CA ILE A 39 -2.78 5.41 7.41
C ILE A 39 -2.67 5.56 5.90
N ASP A 40 -1.49 5.91 5.40
CA ASP A 40 -1.15 5.71 3.99
C ASP A 40 -0.67 4.27 3.81
N THR A 41 -1.26 3.57 2.86
CA THR A 41 -1.00 2.14 2.69
C THR A 41 0.10 1.83 1.67
N HIS A 42 0.63 2.85 0.99
CA HIS A 42 1.71 2.66 0.01
C HIS A 42 2.38 3.98 -0.36
N ASP A 43 3.68 4.10 -0.11
CA ASP A 43 4.49 5.26 -0.51
C ASP A 43 5.86 4.82 -1.04
N ASP A 44 6.18 5.25 -2.27
CA ASP A 44 7.40 4.92 -3.00
C ASP A 44 8.63 5.76 -2.62
N VAL A 45 8.53 6.63 -1.62
CA VAL A 45 9.64 7.52 -1.23
C VAL A 45 10.92 6.74 -0.90
N THR A 46 10.79 5.49 -0.47
CA THR A 46 11.89 4.56 -0.17
C THR A 46 12.84 4.41 -1.37
N SER A 47 12.29 4.42 -2.60
CA SER A 47 13.08 4.35 -3.84
C SER A 47 14.05 5.53 -4.01
N ARG A 48 13.77 6.65 -3.36
CA ARG A 48 14.63 7.83 -3.36
C ARG A 48 15.53 7.88 -2.14
N THR A 49 15.00 7.45 -0.99
CA THR A 49 15.75 7.47 0.27
C THR A 49 16.94 6.50 0.21
N VAL A 50 16.77 5.33 -0.38
CA VAL A 50 17.86 4.35 -0.60
C VAL A 50 18.99 4.90 -1.48
N ASP A 51 18.70 5.92 -2.28
CA ASP A 51 19.67 6.61 -3.13
C ASP A 51 20.14 7.96 -2.50
N GLY A 52 19.90 8.14 -1.18
CA GLY A 52 20.41 9.24 -0.38
C GLY A 52 19.48 10.45 -0.24
N TYR A 53 18.18 10.34 -0.60
CA TYR A 53 17.23 11.40 -0.28
C TYR A 53 16.92 11.39 1.23
N ASP A 54 17.10 12.54 1.86
CA ASP A 54 16.79 12.75 3.27
C ASP A 54 15.31 13.16 3.42
N ILE A 55 14.47 12.26 3.94
CA ILE A 55 13.04 12.47 4.11
C ILE A 55 12.71 13.64 5.07
N ALA A 56 13.64 14.01 5.97
CA ALA A 56 13.44 15.11 6.89
C ALA A 56 13.48 16.49 6.21
N LYS A 57 14.00 16.57 4.99
CA LYS A 57 14.10 17.82 4.24
C LYS A 57 12.85 18.09 3.40
N PRO A 58 12.34 19.34 3.41
CA PRO A 58 11.26 19.72 2.50
C PRO A 58 11.60 19.37 1.05
N ASN A 59 10.67 18.73 0.37
CA ASN A 59 10.87 18.23 -0.99
C ASN A 59 10.11 19.06 -2.01
N THR A 60 10.79 19.54 -3.04
CA THR A 60 10.18 20.22 -4.19
C THR A 60 9.81 19.26 -5.33
N ARG A 61 10.24 18.00 -5.25
CA ARG A 61 9.95 16.93 -6.21
C ARG A 61 9.34 15.75 -5.46
N GLY A 62 8.16 15.31 -5.86
CA GLY A 62 7.43 14.24 -5.19
C GLY A 62 6.48 14.76 -4.11
N GLN A 63 5.79 13.86 -3.47
CA GLN A 63 4.66 14.17 -2.59
C GLN A 63 4.99 14.01 -1.10
N THR A 64 6.04 13.26 -0.75
CA THR A 64 6.34 12.82 0.60
C THR A 64 7.61 13.45 1.14
N ASP A 65 7.49 14.07 2.30
CA ASP A 65 8.56 14.46 3.22
C ASP A 65 8.03 14.56 4.65
N LEU A 66 8.89 14.44 5.63
CA LEU A 66 8.51 14.48 7.04
C LEU A 66 7.77 15.77 7.43
N PRO A 67 8.14 17.00 6.97
CA PRO A 67 7.38 18.21 7.28
C PRO A 67 5.91 18.15 6.88
N ARG A 68 5.56 17.48 5.77
CA ARG A 68 4.16 17.31 5.33
C ARG A 68 3.45 16.17 6.05
N MET A 69 4.16 15.12 6.42
CA MET A 69 3.59 13.97 7.14
C MET A 69 3.25 14.30 8.60
N LYS A 70 4.06 15.16 9.25
CA LYS A 70 3.89 15.52 10.68
C LYS A 70 2.54 16.17 10.98
N GLY A 71 1.86 15.62 11.98
CA GLY A 71 0.55 16.11 12.42
C GLY A 71 -0.61 15.76 11.47
N PHE A 72 -0.31 14.97 10.42
CA PHE A 72 -1.28 14.50 9.45
C PHE A 72 -1.38 12.97 9.42
N LEU A 73 -0.25 12.28 9.23
CA LEU A 73 -0.23 10.81 9.19
C LEU A 73 -0.04 10.21 10.57
N GLY A 74 -0.80 9.14 10.86
CA GLY A 74 -0.58 8.25 12.00
C GLY A 74 0.31 7.06 11.65
N ALA A 75 0.25 6.60 10.39
CA ALA A 75 1.08 5.50 9.92
C ALA A 75 1.36 5.62 8.41
N GLU A 76 2.48 5.04 8.00
CA GLU A 76 2.94 4.99 6.61
C GLU A 76 3.46 3.60 6.28
N PHE A 77 2.96 2.99 5.20
CA PHE A 77 3.57 1.82 4.60
C PHE A 77 4.59 2.24 3.55
N PHE A 78 5.83 2.20 3.92
CA PHE A 78 6.96 2.43 3.02
C PHE A 78 7.11 1.27 2.05
N ALA A 79 6.98 1.55 0.75
CA ALA A 79 7.10 0.55 -0.29
C ALA A 79 8.55 0.09 -0.47
N VAL A 80 8.79 -1.19 -0.30
CA VAL A 80 10.00 -1.87 -0.71
C VAL A 80 9.79 -2.31 -2.16
N TYR A 81 9.79 -1.31 -3.05
CA TYR A 81 9.61 -1.52 -4.48
C TYR A 81 10.88 -2.06 -5.13
N VAL A 82 10.77 -3.18 -5.81
CA VAL A 82 11.87 -3.77 -6.57
C VAL A 82 11.55 -3.71 -8.05
N ASP A 83 12.29 -2.92 -8.80
CA ASP A 83 12.11 -2.82 -10.24
C ASP A 83 12.42 -4.15 -10.94
N ALA A 84 11.67 -4.47 -12.00
CA ALA A 84 11.82 -5.72 -12.74
C ALA A 84 13.23 -5.94 -13.34
N SER A 85 14.00 -4.86 -13.55
CA SER A 85 15.38 -4.98 -14.04
C SER A 85 16.30 -5.71 -13.07
N TYR A 86 15.98 -5.74 -11.77
CA TYR A 86 16.75 -6.50 -10.76
C TYR A 86 16.52 -8.01 -10.83
N VAL A 87 15.50 -8.49 -11.55
CA VAL A 87 15.30 -9.93 -11.81
C VAL A 87 16.49 -10.51 -12.59
N LYS A 88 17.05 -9.71 -13.50
CA LYS A 88 18.25 -10.08 -14.20
C LYS A 88 19.41 -10.24 -13.21
N ASP A 89 20.12 -11.31 -13.32
CA ASP A 89 21.30 -11.63 -12.50
C ASP A 89 20.97 -11.89 -11.00
N ASN A 90 19.71 -12.14 -10.65
CA ASN A 90 19.25 -12.45 -9.27
C ASN A 90 19.67 -11.39 -8.24
N HIS A 91 19.32 -10.13 -8.50
CA HIS A 91 19.61 -9.01 -7.60
C HIS A 91 18.37 -8.46 -6.89
N SER A 92 17.21 -9.07 -7.08
CA SER A 92 15.94 -8.59 -6.49
C SER A 92 15.96 -8.63 -4.97
N ALA A 93 16.45 -9.73 -4.38
CA ALA A 93 16.57 -9.85 -2.92
C ALA A 93 17.57 -8.85 -2.34
N ASN A 94 18.69 -8.61 -3.02
CA ASN A 94 19.66 -7.61 -2.59
C ASN A 94 19.03 -6.21 -2.54
N ARG A 95 18.29 -5.80 -3.57
CA ARG A 95 17.61 -4.50 -3.59
C ARG A 95 16.55 -4.41 -2.50
N ALA A 96 15.73 -5.45 -2.32
CA ALA A 96 14.73 -5.49 -1.26
C ALA A 96 15.36 -5.29 0.13
N LEU A 97 16.47 -5.97 0.43
CA LEU A 97 17.18 -5.82 1.70
C LEU A 97 17.74 -4.42 1.90
N GLN A 98 18.30 -3.79 0.86
CA GLN A 98 18.75 -2.40 0.93
C GLN A 98 17.60 -1.45 1.29
N MET A 99 16.43 -1.62 0.67
CA MET A 99 15.28 -0.77 0.94
C MET A 99 14.68 -1.02 2.33
N ILE A 100 14.64 -2.27 2.80
CA ILE A 100 14.25 -2.61 4.17
C ILE A 100 15.20 -1.94 5.18
N ASP A 101 16.51 -2.00 4.93
CA ASP A 101 17.50 -1.33 5.77
C ASP A 101 17.31 0.20 5.76
N THR A 102 17.08 0.78 4.59
CA THR A 102 16.78 2.22 4.44
C THR A 102 15.61 2.66 5.31
N VAL A 103 14.49 1.93 5.31
CA VAL A 103 13.36 2.27 6.19
C VAL A 103 13.76 2.19 7.66
N ARG A 104 14.51 1.16 8.05
CA ARG A 104 14.90 0.94 9.45
C ARG A 104 15.97 1.91 9.94
N THR A 105 16.93 2.25 9.08
CA THR A 105 18.13 3.02 9.43
C THR A 105 17.98 4.49 9.06
N ASP A 106 17.68 4.79 7.80
CA ASP A 106 17.69 6.17 7.29
C ASP A 106 16.39 6.92 7.60
N ILE A 107 15.27 6.20 7.81
CA ILE A 107 13.99 6.80 8.19
C ILE A 107 13.77 6.68 9.70
N VAL A 108 13.63 5.47 10.22
CA VAL A 108 13.20 5.26 11.61
C VAL A 108 14.32 5.60 12.60
N ALA A 109 15.50 5.00 12.45
CA ALA A 109 16.59 5.21 13.41
C ALA A 109 17.21 6.61 13.31
N ALA A 110 17.22 7.22 12.13
CA ALA A 110 17.69 8.59 11.93
C ALA A 110 16.72 9.64 12.51
N HIS A 111 15.43 9.34 12.60
CA HIS A 111 14.39 10.27 13.07
C HIS A 111 13.52 9.67 14.19
N PRO A 112 14.11 9.25 15.32
CA PRO A 112 13.43 8.49 16.38
C PRO A 112 12.39 9.31 17.16
N ASN A 113 12.40 10.63 17.01
CA ASN A 113 11.40 11.50 17.60
C ASN A 113 10.10 11.57 16.76
N ASP A 114 10.18 11.20 15.48
CA ASP A 114 9.11 11.35 14.52
C ASP A 114 8.56 10.01 14.02
N PHE A 115 9.40 8.98 13.94
CA PHE A 115 9.03 7.65 13.49
C PHE A 115 9.28 6.57 14.54
N VAL A 116 8.51 5.50 14.44
CA VAL A 116 8.77 4.24 15.15
C VAL A 116 8.39 3.07 14.23
N LEU A 117 9.23 2.03 14.19
CA LEU A 117 8.91 0.84 13.40
C LEU A 117 7.69 0.14 14.02
N ALA A 118 6.69 -0.15 13.20
CA ALA A 118 5.49 -0.87 13.59
C ALA A 118 5.36 -2.18 12.82
N THR A 119 4.89 -3.20 13.50
CA THR A 119 4.70 -4.54 12.93
C THR A 119 3.34 -5.15 13.30
N THR A 120 2.59 -4.47 14.16
CA THR A 120 1.27 -4.84 14.63
C THR A 120 0.34 -3.63 14.65
N ALA A 121 -0.97 -3.86 14.72
CA ALA A 121 -1.94 -2.79 14.90
C ALA A 121 -1.73 -2.04 16.24
N ASP A 122 -1.35 -2.76 17.29
CA ASP A 122 -1.08 -2.15 18.59
C ASP A 122 0.14 -1.20 18.53
N ASP A 123 1.17 -1.54 17.74
CA ASP A 123 2.31 -0.65 17.51
C ASP A 123 1.85 0.68 16.86
N ILE A 124 0.90 0.62 15.93
CA ILE A 124 0.34 1.84 15.28
C ILE A 124 -0.40 2.69 16.32
N ILE A 125 -1.22 2.07 17.17
CA ILE A 125 -1.94 2.77 18.24
C ILE A 125 -0.96 3.43 19.20
N HIS A 126 0.06 2.70 19.66
CA HIS A 126 1.08 3.24 20.56
C HIS A 126 1.91 4.36 19.92
N ALA A 127 2.22 4.26 18.62
CA ALA A 127 2.89 5.34 17.89
C ALA A 127 2.04 6.62 17.89
N HIS A 128 0.74 6.49 17.61
CA HIS A 128 -0.20 7.61 17.61
C HIS A 128 -0.30 8.27 18.98
N GLU A 129 -0.38 7.48 20.06
CA GLU A 129 -0.39 8.00 21.45
C GLU A 129 0.89 8.78 21.79
N GLN A 130 2.02 8.43 21.17
CA GLN A 130 3.30 9.11 21.30
C GLN A 130 3.48 10.28 20.31
N HIS A 131 2.46 10.60 19.50
CA HIS A 131 2.51 11.60 18.43
C HIS A 131 3.63 11.32 17.41
N LYS A 132 3.90 10.04 17.13
CA LYS A 132 4.84 9.57 16.12
C LYS A 132 4.11 8.92 14.96
N ILE A 133 4.79 8.85 13.84
CA ILE A 133 4.32 8.13 12.65
C ILE A 133 4.80 6.68 12.76
N ALA A 134 3.86 5.75 12.73
CA ALA A 134 4.19 4.32 12.66
C ALA A 134 4.73 3.99 11.26
N ALA A 135 5.96 3.54 11.16
CA ALA A 135 6.59 3.11 9.92
C ALA A 135 6.37 1.60 9.74
N LEU A 136 5.66 1.23 8.69
CA LEU A 136 5.46 -0.14 8.26
C LEU A 136 6.15 -0.36 6.92
N MET A 137 6.31 -1.61 6.51
CA MET A 137 6.91 -1.96 5.22
C MET A 137 6.05 -2.95 4.44
N GLY A 138 5.92 -2.69 3.14
CA GLY A 138 5.32 -3.61 2.19
C GLY A 138 6.25 -3.84 1.00
N ILE A 139 6.45 -5.10 0.58
CA ILE A 139 7.17 -5.40 -0.64
C ILE A 139 6.25 -5.23 -1.83
N GLU A 140 6.71 -4.50 -2.84
CA GLU A 140 6.03 -4.41 -4.12
C GLU A 140 6.80 -5.17 -5.20
N GLY A 141 6.18 -6.28 -5.62
CA GLY A 141 6.74 -7.19 -6.61
C GLY A 141 7.26 -8.50 -6.01
N GLY A 142 6.46 -9.57 -6.16
CA GLY A 142 6.77 -10.89 -5.60
C GLY A 142 8.04 -11.55 -6.15
N HIS A 143 8.59 -11.06 -7.27
CA HIS A 143 9.92 -11.47 -7.74
C HIS A 143 11.04 -11.15 -6.75
N ALA A 144 10.80 -10.26 -5.77
CA ALA A 144 11.74 -9.95 -4.70
C ALA A 144 12.11 -11.18 -3.83
N ILE A 145 11.25 -12.21 -3.78
CA ILE A 145 11.57 -13.44 -3.03
C ILE A 145 12.47 -14.43 -3.79
N GLU A 146 12.81 -14.16 -5.07
CA GLU A 146 13.66 -15.02 -5.90
C GLU A 146 13.28 -16.52 -5.79
N ASP A 147 11.96 -16.79 -5.88
CA ASP A 147 11.33 -18.11 -5.77
C ASP A 147 11.66 -18.86 -4.45
N SER A 148 11.93 -18.12 -3.37
CA SER A 148 12.34 -18.67 -2.07
C SER A 148 11.36 -18.31 -0.96
N LEU A 149 10.64 -19.29 -0.41
CA LEU A 149 9.86 -19.12 0.80
C LEU A 149 10.73 -18.79 2.04
N ARG A 150 12.05 -19.03 1.98
CA ARG A 150 12.97 -18.62 3.05
C ARG A 150 13.12 -17.11 3.06
N LEU A 151 13.35 -16.48 1.90
CA LEU A 151 13.40 -15.02 1.78
C LEU A 151 12.09 -14.36 2.21
N LEU A 152 10.94 -14.95 1.86
CA LEU A 152 9.64 -14.44 2.34
C LEU A 152 9.56 -14.40 3.88
N ARG A 153 10.02 -15.46 4.55
CA ARG A 153 10.07 -15.51 6.03
C ARG A 153 11.06 -14.50 6.61
N ASP A 154 12.22 -14.35 5.98
CA ASP A 154 13.25 -13.42 6.42
C ASP A 154 12.73 -11.96 6.30
N TYR A 155 12.05 -11.62 5.21
CA TYR A 155 11.42 -10.30 5.07
C TYR A 155 10.34 -10.05 6.14
N TYR A 156 9.51 -11.04 6.45
CA TYR A 156 8.56 -10.92 7.55
C TYR A 156 9.24 -10.69 8.89
N ALA A 157 10.31 -11.42 9.17
CA ALA A 157 11.11 -11.26 10.38
C ALA A 157 11.76 -9.87 10.46
N LEU A 158 12.13 -9.28 9.32
CA LEU A 158 12.67 -7.92 9.23
C LEU A 158 11.62 -6.82 9.36
N GLY A 159 10.33 -7.16 9.38
CA GLY A 159 9.23 -6.23 9.65
C GLY A 159 8.29 -5.97 8.46
N VAL A 160 8.47 -6.63 7.33
CA VAL A 160 7.53 -6.53 6.20
C VAL A 160 6.18 -7.13 6.59
N ARG A 161 5.07 -6.44 6.24
CA ARG A 161 3.72 -6.85 6.63
C ARG A 161 2.76 -7.10 5.48
N TYR A 162 3.11 -6.70 4.27
CA TYR A 162 2.44 -7.18 3.06
C TYR A 162 3.43 -7.46 1.93
N MET A 163 3.00 -8.23 0.95
CA MET A 163 3.70 -8.35 -0.33
C MET A 163 2.70 -8.36 -1.47
N THR A 164 2.92 -7.48 -2.46
CA THR A 164 2.23 -7.50 -3.74
C THR A 164 2.75 -8.67 -4.57
N LEU A 165 1.85 -9.55 -5.04
CA LEU A 165 2.24 -10.81 -5.70
C LEU A 165 3.00 -10.59 -7.00
N THR A 166 2.70 -9.49 -7.71
CA THR A 166 3.41 -9.06 -8.94
C THR A 166 3.61 -7.55 -8.91
N HIS A 167 4.41 -7.02 -9.82
CA HIS A 167 4.36 -5.62 -10.22
C HIS A 167 3.90 -5.57 -11.70
N PHE A 168 4.54 -4.80 -12.56
CA PHE A 168 4.18 -4.77 -13.99
C PHE A 168 4.62 -6.02 -14.75
N ASN A 169 5.51 -6.82 -14.20
CA ASN A 169 6.05 -8.02 -14.80
C ASN A 169 5.44 -9.29 -14.19
N THR A 170 5.00 -10.20 -15.05
CA THR A 170 4.78 -11.61 -14.70
C THR A 170 6.07 -12.18 -14.15
N ASN A 171 5.99 -12.85 -13.01
CA ASN A 171 7.13 -13.55 -12.41
C ASN A 171 7.01 -15.07 -12.60
N ASN A 172 7.90 -15.86 -12.01
CA ASN A 172 7.92 -17.31 -12.20
C ASN A 172 6.72 -18.06 -11.61
N TRP A 173 5.82 -17.38 -10.88
CA TRP A 173 4.73 -18.03 -10.15
C TRP A 173 3.40 -17.28 -10.10
N ALA A 174 3.33 -16.06 -10.66
CA ALA A 174 2.11 -15.25 -10.71
C ALA A 174 2.11 -14.35 -11.95
N ASP A 175 0.95 -14.26 -12.62
CA ASP A 175 0.78 -13.41 -13.77
C ASP A 175 0.46 -11.98 -13.37
N ALA A 176 1.11 -11.00 -14.01
CA ALA A 176 0.89 -9.58 -13.82
C ALA A 176 -0.11 -9.02 -14.86
N GLN A 177 -0.82 -7.96 -14.47
CA GLN A 177 -1.70 -7.23 -15.39
C GLN A 177 -0.88 -6.43 -16.43
N GLY A 178 0.29 -5.89 -16.04
CA GLY A 178 1.06 -4.99 -16.88
C GLY A 178 1.56 -5.61 -18.19
N ASP A 179 1.81 -6.91 -18.20
CA ASP A 179 2.27 -7.64 -19.37
C ASP A 179 1.26 -8.71 -19.87
N ALA A 180 0.02 -8.68 -19.36
CA ALA A 180 -1.01 -9.69 -19.63
C ALA A 180 -1.32 -9.92 -21.11
N THR A 181 -1.01 -8.98 -21.98
CA THR A 181 -1.21 -9.08 -23.43
C THR A 181 0.08 -9.21 -24.23
N ASP A 182 1.23 -9.27 -23.58
CA ASP A 182 2.52 -9.44 -24.28
C ASP A 182 2.72 -10.92 -24.67
N PRO A 183 2.71 -11.25 -25.98
CA PRO A 183 2.87 -12.62 -26.44
C PRO A 183 4.29 -13.19 -26.24
N LYS A 184 5.25 -12.37 -25.80
CA LYS A 184 6.61 -12.81 -25.49
C LYS A 184 6.77 -13.28 -24.05
N VAL A 185 5.79 -13.00 -23.19
CA VAL A 185 5.79 -13.40 -21.79
C VAL A 185 5.12 -14.76 -21.65
N LEU A 186 5.74 -15.66 -20.90
CA LEU A 186 5.13 -16.93 -20.55
C LEU A 186 4.10 -16.72 -19.43
N HIS A 187 2.83 -16.82 -19.75
CA HIS A 187 1.74 -16.72 -18.78
C HIS A 187 1.41 -18.10 -18.19
N HIS A 188 1.04 -18.09 -16.89
CA HIS A 188 0.72 -19.30 -16.14
C HIS A 188 -0.78 -19.58 -16.08
N GLY A 189 -1.63 -18.60 -16.44
CA GLY A 189 -3.07 -18.63 -16.20
C GLY A 189 -3.43 -18.38 -14.74
N GLY A 190 -2.63 -17.53 -14.08
CA GLY A 190 -2.77 -17.15 -12.68
C GLY A 190 -1.62 -17.66 -11.81
N LEU A 191 -1.93 -18.08 -10.57
CA LEU A 191 -0.92 -18.62 -9.65
C LEU A 191 -0.50 -20.05 -10.04
N THR A 192 0.81 -20.25 -10.14
CA THR A 192 1.40 -21.60 -10.22
C THR A 192 1.21 -22.38 -8.89
N PRO A 193 1.51 -23.69 -8.83
CA PRO A 193 1.55 -24.41 -7.55
C PRO A 193 2.44 -23.72 -6.50
N PHE A 194 3.62 -23.24 -6.89
CA PHE A 194 4.50 -22.49 -5.98
C PHE A 194 3.90 -21.15 -5.57
N GLY A 195 3.24 -20.41 -6.47
CA GLY A 195 2.53 -19.18 -6.12
C GLY A 195 1.44 -19.41 -5.06
N LYS A 196 0.72 -20.55 -5.15
CA LYS A 196 -0.23 -20.95 -4.11
C LYS A 196 0.45 -21.27 -2.76
N ASP A 197 1.66 -21.81 -2.79
CA ASP A 197 2.45 -22.05 -1.58
C ASP A 197 2.95 -20.74 -0.98
N VAL A 198 3.32 -19.74 -1.80
CA VAL A 198 3.64 -18.38 -1.35
C VAL A 198 2.47 -17.77 -0.59
N VAL A 199 1.25 -17.81 -1.15
CA VAL A 199 0.04 -17.27 -0.49
C VAL A 199 -0.26 -18.01 0.81
N ARG A 200 -0.13 -19.35 0.84
CA ARG A 200 -0.31 -20.12 2.08
C ARG A 200 0.71 -19.73 3.16
N GLU A 201 1.96 -19.53 2.76
CA GLU A 201 3.00 -19.12 3.70
C GLU A 201 2.78 -17.69 4.21
N MET A 202 2.35 -16.76 3.36
CA MET A 202 1.93 -15.41 3.77
C MET A 202 0.82 -15.48 4.81
N ASN A 203 -0.22 -16.28 4.57
CA ASN A 203 -1.31 -16.48 5.52
C ASN A 203 -0.82 -17.08 6.84
N ARG A 204 0.08 -18.07 6.78
CA ARG A 204 0.66 -18.68 7.99
C ARG A 204 1.46 -17.68 8.83
N LEU A 205 2.16 -16.78 8.18
CA LEU A 205 2.94 -15.71 8.83
C LEU A 205 2.05 -14.58 9.39
N GLY A 206 0.83 -14.40 8.87
CA GLY A 206 0.01 -13.22 9.11
C GLY A 206 0.45 -12.03 8.26
N MET A 207 1.09 -12.28 7.12
CA MET A 207 1.43 -11.27 6.11
C MET A 207 0.24 -11.04 5.20
N MET A 208 -0.13 -9.78 4.96
CA MET A 208 -1.21 -9.44 4.03
C MET A 208 -0.81 -9.75 2.59
N VAL A 209 -1.73 -10.36 1.85
CA VAL A 209 -1.58 -10.61 0.40
C VAL A 209 -2.13 -9.39 -0.34
N ASP A 210 -1.26 -8.69 -1.04
CA ASP A 210 -1.66 -7.57 -1.89
C ASP A 210 -1.81 -8.04 -3.34
N ILE A 211 -2.97 -7.77 -3.93
CA ILE A 211 -3.33 -8.16 -5.30
C ILE A 211 -3.24 -7.01 -6.30
N SER A 212 -2.68 -5.87 -5.88
CA SER A 212 -2.36 -4.79 -6.81
C SER A 212 -1.47 -5.34 -7.93
N HIS A 213 -1.63 -4.84 -9.14
CA HIS A 213 -0.88 -5.25 -10.33
C HIS A 213 -1.06 -6.70 -10.80
N THR A 214 -1.83 -7.54 -10.11
CA THR A 214 -2.06 -8.92 -10.57
C THR A 214 -2.99 -8.98 -11.77
N ALA A 215 -2.80 -9.97 -12.63
CA ALA A 215 -3.79 -10.31 -13.65
C ALA A 215 -5.06 -10.90 -13.01
N ASP A 216 -6.21 -10.79 -13.69
CA ASP A 216 -7.51 -11.28 -13.20
C ASP A 216 -7.49 -12.77 -12.81
N ALA A 217 -6.60 -13.55 -13.44
CA ALA A 217 -6.47 -14.98 -13.17
C ALA A 217 -5.59 -15.31 -11.94
N THR A 218 -4.82 -14.31 -11.46
CA THR A 218 -3.93 -14.47 -10.30
C THR A 218 -4.69 -14.26 -9.01
#